data_2b07bd7efb3bac61351bb2a8f4073d20
#
_entry.id   2b07bd7efb3bac61351bb2a8f4073d20
#
_cell.length_a   1.000
_cell.length_b   1.000
_cell.length_c   1.000
_cell.angle_alpha   90.00
_cell.angle_beta   90.00
_cell.angle_gamma   90.00
#
_symmetry.space_group_name_H-M   'P 1'
#
loop_
_entity.id
_entity.type
_entity.pdbx_description
1 polymer ?
#
loop_
_entity_poly.entity_id
_entity_poly.type
_entity_poly.pdbx_seq_one_letter_code
_entity_poly.pdbx_strand_id
1 'polypeptide(L)'
;MKNFIYLFSIFLVFSCGQTNEENAGTLKRTDDLSVKVMDLAKEYQQNSYELTKQVYSDTVQVSFNSVSSDGLANLIAGWEQQHEVFSDISMTDEYVHTNYFSDGNVWSNYWFTWSGTSKVSGNELKIRAHFDYKWDEGKIVVAQGFFADEEFNKEMAPATE
;
A
#
# COMPACT_ATOMS: atom_id res chain seq x y z
N MET A 1 70.23 22.58 15.13
CA MET A 1 69.81 21.60 14.15
C MET A 1 68.44 21.12 14.54
N LYS A 2 67.52 21.77 14.08
CA LYS A 2 66.34 21.43 13.26
C LYS A 2 65.51 20.30 13.79
N ASN A 3 64.55 20.59 14.66
CA ASN A 3 63.38 19.75 14.86
C ASN A 3 62.20 20.39 14.18
N PHE A 4 61.83 19.84 13.05
CA PHE A 4 60.68 20.25 12.27
C PHE A 4 59.49 19.41 12.78
N ILE A 5 58.68 19.99 13.61
CA ILE A 5 57.45 19.37 14.11
C ILE A 5 56.41 19.49 13.03
N TYR A 6 56.07 18.37 12.40
CA TYR A 6 54.92 18.25 11.50
C TYR A 6 53.66 18.28 12.33
N LEU A 7 53.05 19.43 12.41
CA LEU A 7 51.69 19.58 12.90
C LEU A 7 50.74 19.08 11.81
N PHE A 8 50.41 17.79 11.85
CA PHE A 8 49.44 17.19 10.98
C PHE A 8 48.06 17.57 11.50
N SER A 9 47.48 18.66 10.95
CA SER A 9 46.13 19.07 11.23
C SER A 9 45.18 18.06 10.61
N ILE A 10 44.64 17.17 11.45
CA ILE A 10 43.51 16.31 11.06
C ILE A 10 42.28 17.19 10.98
N PHE A 11 41.93 17.62 9.77
CA PHE A 11 40.62 18.16 9.47
C PHE A 11 39.62 16.99 9.53
N LEU A 12 39.02 16.78 10.72
CA LEU A 12 37.79 16.02 10.83
C LEU A 12 36.71 16.82 10.10
N VAL A 13 36.49 16.49 8.84
CA VAL A 13 35.28 16.86 8.12
C VAL A 13 34.12 16.16 8.79
N PHE A 14 33.55 16.82 9.81
CA PHE A 14 32.19 16.53 10.23
C PHE A 14 31.28 16.94 9.09
N SER A 15 31.12 16.05 8.11
CA SER A 15 29.98 16.11 7.21
C SER A 15 28.75 15.75 8.02
N CYS A 16 28.29 16.66 8.87
CA CYS A 16 26.90 16.68 9.28
C CYS A 16 26.11 17.01 8.03
N GLY A 17 25.69 15.98 7.31
CA GLY A 17 24.59 16.13 6.40
C GLY A 17 23.43 16.70 7.21
N GLN A 18 23.15 18.01 7.09
CA GLN A 18 21.86 18.54 7.48
C GLN A 18 20.84 17.81 6.65
N THR A 19 20.24 16.77 7.23
CA THR A 19 18.97 16.28 6.73
C THR A 19 18.02 17.46 6.85
N ASN A 20 17.48 17.92 5.73
CA ASN A 20 16.33 18.82 5.78
C ASN A 20 15.23 18.04 6.48
N GLU A 21 15.05 18.28 7.78
CA GLU A 21 14.07 17.55 8.60
C GLU A 21 12.64 17.75 8.11
N GLU A 22 12.39 18.76 7.31
CA GLU A 22 11.08 19.10 6.73
C GLU A 22 10.49 17.96 5.87
N ASN A 23 11.33 17.09 5.31
CA ASN A 23 10.90 15.91 4.54
C ASN A 23 11.47 14.59 5.07
N ALA A 24 12.10 14.64 6.25
CA ALA A 24 12.62 13.43 6.88
C ALA A 24 11.48 12.63 7.53
N GLY A 25 11.68 11.36 7.66
CA GLY A 25 10.73 10.45 8.29
C GLY A 25 11.39 9.14 8.65
N THR A 26 10.63 8.23 9.26
CA THR A 26 11.07 6.89 9.60
C THR A 26 10.27 5.88 8.82
N LEU A 27 10.94 4.97 8.14
CA LEU A 27 10.34 3.81 7.47
C LEU A 27 10.40 2.60 8.41
N LYS A 28 9.26 1.92 8.59
CA LYS A 28 9.15 0.67 9.36
C LYS A 28 8.47 -0.41 8.54
N ARG A 29 8.88 -1.68 8.74
CA ARG A 29 8.33 -2.83 8.00
C ARG A 29 7.52 -3.81 8.84
N THR A 30 7.67 -3.76 10.15
CA THR A 30 7.09 -4.71 11.10
C THR A 30 6.38 -4.01 12.25
N ASP A 31 5.95 -2.78 12.02
CA ASP A 31 5.13 -2.02 12.94
C ASP A 31 3.65 -2.44 12.85
N ASP A 32 2.86 -2.00 13.80
CA ASP A 32 1.45 -2.40 13.92
C ASP A 32 0.62 -2.03 12.65
N LEU A 33 0.95 -0.92 11.97
CA LEU A 33 0.22 -0.51 10.77
C LEU A 33 0.57 -1.39 9.57
N SER A 34 1.85 -1.72 9.40
CA SER A 34 2.28 -2.67 8.37
C SER A 34 1.66 -4.06 8.59
N VAL A 35 1.57 -4.52 9.85
CA VAL A 35 0.89 -5.78 10.19
C VAL A 35 -0.60 -5.70 9.86
N LYS A 36 -1.29 -4.60 10.21
CA LYS A 36 -2.70 -4.40 9.87
C LYS A 36 -2.95 -4.45 8.36
N VAL A 37 -2.09 -3.86 7.54
CA VAL A 37 -2.23 -3.94 6.06
C VAL A 37 -2.16 -5.39 5.58
N MET A 38 -1.24 -6.18 6.12
CA MET A 38 -1.14 -7.62 5.78
C MET A 38 -2.37 -8.41 6.23
N ASP A 39 -2.95 -8.07 7.38
CA ASP A 39 -4.15 -8.73 7.88
C ASP A 39 -5.41 -8.32 7.08
N LEU A 40 -5.51 -7.06 6.64
CA LEU A 40 -6.55 -6.60 5.70
C LEU A 40 -6.46 -7.36 4.35
N ALA A 41 -5.24 -7.59 3.84
CA ALA A 41 -5.04 -8.36 2.62
C ALA A 41 -5.51 -9.83 2.77
N LYS A 42 -5.26 -10.46 3.91
CA LYS A 42 -5.76 -11.80 4.22
C LYS A 42 -7.28 -11.83 4.33
N GLU A 43 -7.87 -10.81 4.98
CA GLU A 43 -9.32 -10.70 5.13
C GLU A 43 -10.00 -10.56 3.77
N TYR A 44 -9.46 -9.71 2.88
CA TYR A 44 -9.95 -9.58 1.50
C TYR A 44 -9.90 -10.92 0.76
N GLN A 45 -8.78 -11.67 0.82
CA GLN A 45 -8.66 -12.99 0.17
C GLN A 45 -9.72 -13.98 0.66
N GLN A 46 -10.21 -13.82 1.89
CA GLN A 46 -11.25 -14.65 2.49
C GLN A 46 -12.68 -14.15 2.25
N ASN A 47 -12.85 -13.07 1.49
CA ASN A 47 -14.12 -12.37 1.31
C ASN A 47 -14.79 -12.01 2.64
N SER A 48 -14.01 -11.50 3.58
CA SER A 48 -14.42 -11.07 4.92
C SER A 48 -13.96 -9.66 5.18
N TYR A 49 -14.69 -8.87 5.95
CA TYR A 49 -14.45 -7.42 6.06
C TYR A 49 -14.64 -6.89 7.49
N GLU A 50 -14.50 -7.70 8.51
CA GLU A 50 -14.72 -7.29 9.91
C GLU A 50 -13.59 -6.38 10.42
N LEU A 51 -12.33 -6.71 10.13
CA LEU A 51 -11.19 -5.85 10.42
C LEU A 51 -11.23 -4.59 9.54
N THR A 52 -11.59 -4.75 8.27
CA THR A 52 -11.76 -3.64 7.31
C THR A 52 -12.71 -2.57 7.87
N LYS A 53 -13.89 -2.96 8.37
CA LYS A 53 -14.86 -2.04 9.01
C LYS A 53 -14.31 -1.36 10.26
N GLN A 54 -13.36 -1.98 10.95
CA GLN A 54 -12.74 -1.41 12.14
C GLN A 54 -11.60 -0.44 11.79
N VAL A 55 -10.87 -0.69 10.70
CA VAL A 55 -9.64 0.02 10.36
C VAL A 55 -9.85 1.16 9.38
N TYR A 56 -10.80 1.03 8.45
CA TYR A 56 -11.11 2.12 7.53
C TYR A 56 -12.05 3.17 8.14
N SER A 57 -11.93 4.41 7.67
CA SER A 57 -12.95 5.44 7.89
C SER A 57 -14.18 5.14 7.02
N ASP A 58 -15.37 5.41 7.53
CA ASP A 58 -16.62 5.29 6.74
C ASP A 58 -16.61 6.20 5.50
N THR A 59 -15.87 7.31 5.57
CA THR A 59 -15.72 8.31 4.51
C THR A 59 -14.37 8.22 3.81
N VAL A 60 -13.73 7.06 3.80
CA VAL A 60 -12.43 6.87 3.14
C VAL A 60 -12.48 7.32 1.70
N GLN A 61 -11.46 8.08 1.29
CA GLN A 61 -11.25 8.45 -0.11
C GLN A 61 -10.55 7.29 -0.83
N VAL A 62 -11.18 6.78 -1.88
CA VAL A 62 -10.67 5.62 -2.62
C VAL A 62 -10.41 5.99 -4.07
N SER A 63 -9.23 5.63 -4.58
CA SER A 63 -8.91 5.76 -5.99
C SER A 63 -8.10 4.55 -6.48
N PHE A 64 -8.54 3.95 -7.57
CA PHE A 64 -7.83 2.88 -8.26
C PHE A 64 -7.52 3.35 -9.69
N ASN A 65 -6.22 3.50 -9.99
CA ASN A 65 -5.76 4.16 -11.21
C ASN A 65 -6.46 5.53 -11.41
N SER A 66 -7.33 5.66 -12.40
CA SER A 66 -8.04 6.90 -12.72
C SER A 66 -9.49 6.93 -12.21
N VAL A 67 -9.94 5.91 -11.47
CA VAL A 67 -11.32 5.79 -10.98
C VAL A 67 -11.37 6.07 -9.49
N SER A 68 -12.28 6.96 -9.08
CA SER A 68 -12.56 7.24 -7.66
C SER A 68 -13.88 6.61 -7.25
N SER A 69 -13.90 6.02 -6.05
CA SER A 69 -15.10 5.41 -5.46
C SER A 69 -15.04 5.58 -3.93
N ASP A 70 -15.40 6.77 -3.47
CA ASP A 70 -15.27 7.12 -2.05
C ASP A 70 -16.30 6.41 -1.16
N GLY A 71 -15.90 6.15 0.06
CA GLY A 71 -16.71 5.54 1.11
C GLY A 71 -16.48 4.03 1.27
N LEU A 72 -16.42 3.61 2.52
CA LEU A 72 -16.14 2.22 2.90
C LEU A 72 -17.16 1.24 2.31
N ALA A 73 -18.45 1.61 2.28
CA ALA A 73 -19.49 0.76 1.72
C ALA A 73 -19.27 0.47 0.23
N ASN A 74 -18.87 1.47 -0.54
CA ASN A 74 -18.56 1.31 -1.97
C ASN A 74 -17.30 0.46 -2.18
N LEU A 75 -16.29 0.65 -1.35
CA LEU A 75 -15.06 -0.14 -1.40
C LEU A 75 -15.35 -1.64 -1.17
N ILE A 76 -16.11 -1.96 -0.12
CA ILE A 76 -16.49 -3.35 0.20
C ILE A 76 -17.34 -3.94 -0.94
N ALA A 77 -18.34 -3.21 -1.42
CA ALA A 77 -19.18 -3.68 -2.52
C ALA A 77 -18.36 -3.99 -3.80
N GLY A 78 -17.34 -3.16 -4.10
CA GLY A 78 -16.42 -3.44 -5.21
C GLY A 78 -15.59 -4.71 -5.00
N TRP A 79 -15.15 -4.98 -3.79
CA TRP A 79 -14.43 -6.21 -3.46
C TRP A 79 -15.33 -7.45 -3.49
N GLU A 80 -16.55 -7.36 -2.96
CA GLU A 80 -17.55 -8.43 -3.05
C GLU A 80 -17.84 -8.77 -4.53
N GLN A 81 -17.99 -7.76 -5.39
CA GLN A 81 -18.17 -7.96 -6.82
C GLN A 81 -16.96 -8.69 -7.46
N GLN A 82 -15.73 -8.40 -7.03
CA GLN A 82 -14.55 -9.14 -7.50
C GLN A 82 -14.65 -10.61 -7.12
N HIS A 83 -15.09 -10.93 -5.90
CA HIS A 83 -15.31 -12.31 -5.46
C HIS A 83 -16.49 -13.01 -6.16
N GLU A 84 -17.43 -12.27 -6.73
CA GLU A 84 -18.46 -12.85 -7.60
C GLU A 84 -17.88 -13.27 -8.95
N VAL A 85 -16.95 -12.47 -9.50
CA VAL A 85 -16.35 -12.69 -10.83
C VAL A 85 -15.18 -13.67 -10.78
N PHE A 86 -14.37 -13.62 -9.73
CA PHE A 86 -13.14 -14.42 -9.62
C PHE A 86 -13.23 -15.47 -8.50
N SER A 87 -12.62 -16.63 -8.74
CA SER A 87 -12.27 -17.63 -7.72
C SER A 87 -10.76 -17.64 -7.49
N ASP A 88 -10.33 -18.36 -6.45
CA ASP A 88 -8.93 -18.60 -6.11
C ASP A 88 -8.11 -17.32 -5.97
N ILE A 89 -8.77 -16.24 -5.47
CA ILE A 89 -8.10 -14.96 -5.24
C ILE A 89 -6.99 -15.15 -4.21
N SER A 90 -5.79 -14.75 -4.58
CA SER A 90 -4.62 -14.80 -3.71
C SER A 90 -3.69 -13.62 -3.94
N MET A 91 -2.90 -13.29 -2.90
CA MET A 91 -1.84 -12.28 -2.95
C MET A 91 -0.50 -12.93 -2.62
N THR A 92 0.50 -12.70 -3.47
CA THR A 92 1.85 -13.24 -3.34
C THR A 92 2.89 -12.13 -3.54
N ASP A 93 4.16 -12.42 -3.32
CA ASP A 93 5.27 -11.47 -3.44
C ASP A 93 5.02 -10.17 -2.68
N GLU A 94 4.47 -10.33 -1.48
CA GLU A 94 3.99 -9.24 -0.65
C GLU A 94 5.16 -8.49 0.00
N TYR A 95 5.10 -7.17 -0.05
CA TYR A 95 6.02 -6.28 0.60
C TYR A 95 5.27 -5.07 1.14
N VAL A 96 5.37 -4.83 2.44
CA VAL A 96 4.74 -3.69 3.10
C VAL A 96 5.77 -2.90 3.91
N HIS A 97 5.58 -1.60 3.96
CA HIS A 97 6.26 -0.71 4.90
C HIS A 97 5.39 0.50 5.23
N THR A 98 5.59 1.08 6.39
CA THR A 98 4.92 2.31 6.82
C THR A 98 5.95 3.43 6.96
N ASN A 99 5.65 4.57 6.36
CA ASN A 99 6.40 5.80 6.44
C ASN A 99 5.74 6.72 7.48
N TYR A 100 6.51 7.15 8.45
CA TYR A 100 6.15 8.15 9.46
C TYR A 100 6.92 9.42 9.14
N PHE A 101 6.25 10.38 8.49
CA PHE A 101 6.88 11.62 8.08
C PHE A 101 6.99 12.61 9.24
N SER A 102 8.00 13.49 9.20
CA SER A 102 8.24 14.50 10.23
C SER A 102 7.12 15.55 10.35
N ASP A 103 6.32 15.73 9.30
CA ASP A 103 5.14 16.57 9.25
C ASP A 103 3.90 15.92 9.90
N GLY A 104 4.03 14.70 10.44
CA GLY A 104 2.96 13.94 11.08
C GLY A 104 2.14 13.08 10.11
N ASN A 105 2.34 13.16 8.81
CA ASN A 105 1.67 12.26 7.88
C ASN A 105 2.19 10.83 8.05
N VAL A 106 1.28 9.85 7.96
CA VAL A 106 1.60 8.42 8.06
C VAL A 106 1.00 7.70 6.85
N TRP A 107 1.85 6.98 6.12
CA TRP A 107 1.46 6.23 4.94
C TRP A 107 2.03 4.83 4.96
N SER A 108 1.19 3.81 4.72
CA SER A 108 1.64 2.46 4.42
C SER A 108 1.62 2.21 2.92
N ASN A 109 2.71 1.64 2.42
CA ASN A 109 2.89 1.28 1.03
C ASN A 109 2.93 -0.25 0.94
N TYR A 110 2.10 -0.83 0.08
CA TYR A 110 1.92 -2.27 -0.04
C TYR A 110 2.07 -2.71 -1.50
N TRP A 111 3.04 -3.57 -1.75
CA TRP A 111 3.32 -4.18 -3.05
C TRP A 111 2.97 -5.66 -3.00
N PHE A 112 2.27 -6.14 -4.00
CA PHE A 112 1.87 -7.54 -4.09
C PHE A 112 1.60 -7.95 -5.52
N THR A 113 1.52 -9.25 -5.76
CA THR A 113 0.97 -9.83 -6.98
C THR A 113 -0.40 -10.40 -6.64
N TRP A 114 -1.45 -9.80 -7.16
CA TRP A 114 -2.81 -10.32 -7.09
C TRP A 114 -2.98 -11.39 -8.16
N SER A 115 -3.66 -12.49 -7.85
CA SER A 115 -4.11 -13.47 -8.83
C SER A 115 -5.52 -13.93 -8.54
N GLY A 116 -6.24 -14.30 -9.59
CA GLY A 116 -7.59 -14.85 -9.51
C GLY A 116 -7.98 -15.49 -10.84
N THR A 117 -8.86 -16.48 -10.78
CA THR A 117 -9.38 -17.19 -11.96
C THR A 117 -10.78 -16.67 -12.28
N SER A 118 -10.98 -16.14 -13.47
CA SER A 118 -12.33 -15.70 -13.91
C SER A 118 -13.29 -16.86 -13.96
N LYS A 119 -14.43 -16.75 -13.28
CA LYS A 119 -15.50 -17.75 -13.31
C LYS A 119 -16.26 -17.77 -14.64
N VAL A 120 -16.13 -16.70 -15.44
CA VAL A 120 -16.80 -16.54 -16.74
C VAL A 120 -15.95 -17.15 -17.86
N SER A 121 -14.71 -16.71 -17.99
CA SER A 121 -13.81 -17.13 -19.08
C SER A 121 -12.92 -18.32 -18.73
N GLY A 122 -12.68 -18.59 -17.45
CA GLY A 122 -11.70 -19.54 -16.96
C GLY A 122 -10.24 -19.04 -17.02
N ASN A 123 -10.02 -17.77 -17.40
CA ASN A 123 -8.68 -17.19 -17.48
C ASN A 123 -8.11 -16.91 -16.08
N GLU A 124 -6.87 -17.32 -15.85
CA GLU A 124 -6.10 -16.91 -14.67
C GLU A 124 -5.42 -15.57 -14.96
N LEU A 125 -5.66 -14.59 -14.10
CA LEU A 125 -4.98 -13.30 -14.12
C LEU A 125 -3.91 -13.23 -13.02
N LYS A 126 -2.78 -12.57 -13.37
CA LYS A 126 -1.71 -12.23 -12.41
C LYS A 126 -1.34 -10.77 -12.61
N ILE A 127 -1.58 -9.95 -11.60
CA ILE A 127 -1.47 -8.49 -11.71
C ILE A 127 -0.55 -7.99 -10.60
N ARG A 128 0.58 -7.36 -10.98
CA ARG A 128 1.42 -6.65 -10.03
C ARG A 128 0.74 -5.35 -9.65
N ALA A 129 0.60 -5.11 -8.35
CA ALA A 129 -0.09 -3.95 -7.82
C ALA A 129 0.74 -3.24 -6.74
N HIS A 130 0.47 -1.95 -6.60
CA HIS A 130 0.96 -1.11 -5.52
C HIS A 130 -0.20 -0.34 -4.92
N PHE A 131 -0.36 -0.44 -3.60
CA PHE A 131 -1.40 0.29 -2.86
C PHE A 131 -0.77 1.17 -1.81
N ASP A 132 -1.34 2.37 -1.62
CA ASP A 132 -0.97 3.33 -0.59
C ASP A 132 -2.16 3.59 0.33
N TYR A 133 -1.90 3.61 1.62
CA TYR A 133 -2.91 3.86 2.65
C TYR A 133 -2.47 5.02 3.53
N LYS A 134 -3.23 6.11 3.54
CA LYS A 134 -3.03 7.21 4.49
C LYS A 134 -3.74 6.90 5.79
N TRP A 135 -3.01 7.04 6.88
CA TRP A 135 -3.52 6.86 8.23
C TRP A 135 -3.78 8.21 8.90
N ASP A 136 -4.90 8.28 9.60
CA ASP A 136 -5.24 9.39 10.50
C ASP A 136 -5.98 8.82 11.72
N GLU A 137 -5.56 9.16 12.93
CA GLU A 137 -6.12 8.66 14.20
C GLU A 137 -6.33 7.13 14.24
N GLY A 138 -5.43 6.37 13.61
CA GLY A 138 -5.49 4.90 13.56
C GLY A 138 -6.47 4.32 12.55
N LYS A 139 -7.08 5.15 11.70
CA LYS A 139 -7.96 4.77 10.61
C LYS A 139 -7.29 5.03 9.26
N ILE A 140 -7.62 4.22 8.25
CA ILE A 140 -7.30 4.51 6.85
C ILE A 140 -8.32 5.52 6.33
N VAL A 141 -7.84 6.71 5.97
CA VAL A 141 -8.67 7.82 5.44
C VAL A 141 -8.51 8.02 3.94
N VAL A 142 -7.41 7.51 3.36
CA VAL A 142 -7.19 7.46 1.91
C VAL A 142 -6.67 6.07 1.56
N ALA A 143 -7.20 5.47 0.51
CA ALA A 143 -6.70 4.25 -0.11
C ALA A 143 -6.56 4.49 -1.62
N GLN A 144 -5.38 4.30 -2.15
CA GLN A 144 -5.13 4.41 -3.60
C GLN A 144 -4.35 3.21 -4.10
N GLY A 145 -4.68 2.75 -5.29
CA GLY A 145 -4.06 1.59 -5.90
C GLY A 145 -3.68 1.83 -7.35
N PHE A 146 -2.55 1.25 -7.75
CA PHE A 146 -1.98 1.35 -9.08
C PHE A 146 -1.66 -0.05 -9.60
N PHE A 147 -2.27 -0.43 -10.71
CA PHE A 147 -2.09 -1.75 -11.32
C PHE A 147 -2.50 -1.72 -12.80
N ALA A 148 -2.05 -2.73 -13.54
CA ALA A 148 -2.49 -2.93 -14.92
C ALA A 148 -3.92 -3.48 -14.90
N ASP A 149 -4.90 -2.70 -15.35
CA ASP A 149 -6.33 -2.98 -15.16
C ASP A 149 -7.07 -3.41 -16.43
N GLU A 150 -6.43 -3.41 -17.59
CA GLU A 150 -7.08 -3.71 -18.87
C GLU A 150 -7.75 -5.10 -18.89
N GLU A 151 -7.00 -6.16 -18.59
CA GLU A 151 -7.54 -7.51 -18.56
C GLU A 151 -8.49 -7.73 -17.38
N PHE A 152 -8.21 -7.11 -16.22
CA PHE A 152 -9.08 -7.15 -15.06
C PHE A 152 -10.45 -6.52 -15.38
N ASN A 153 -10.47 -5.31 -15.94
CA ASN A 153 -11.70 -4.60 -16.29
C ASN A 153 -12.50 -5.34 -17.37
N LYS A 154 -11.83 -6.04 -18.27
CA LYS A 154 -12.47 -6.87 -19.29
C LYS A 154 -13.24 -8.04 -18.68
N GLU A 155 -12.67 -8.71 -17.68
CA GLU A 155 -13.36 -9.79 -16.97
C GLU A 155 -14.46 -9.26 -16.03
N MET A 156 -14.28 -8.06 -15.44
CA MET A 156 -15.27 -7.40 -14.59
C MET A 156 -16.44 -6.78 -15.36
N ALA A 157 -16.31 -6.60 -16.68
CA ALA A 157 -17.38 -6.04 -17.50
C ALA A 157 -18.60 -7.01 -17.55
N PRO A 158 -19.84 -6.47 -17.53
CA PRO A 158 -21.01 -7.33 -17.72
C PRO A 158 -20.91 -8.09 -19.05
N ALA A 159 -21.30 -9.36 -19.03
CA ALA A 159 -21.36 -10.14 -20.26
C ALA A 159 -22.23 -9.39 -21.30
N THR A 160 -21.63 -9.02 -22.41
CA THR A 160 -22.40 -8.47 -23.56
C THR A 160 -23.19 -9.62 -24.16
N GLU A 161 -24.52 -9.51 -24.07
CA GLU A 161 -25.46 -10.43 -24.76
C GLU A 161 -25.29 -10.38 -26.27
#